data_c9d01c3dc2f6913a6edcbe73062aadd2
#
_entry.id   c9d01c3dc2f6913a6edcbe73062aadd2
#
_cell.length_a   1.000
_cell.length_b   1.000
_cell.length_c   1.000
_cell.angle_alpha   90.00
_cell.angle_beta   90.00
_cell.angle_gamma   90.00
#
_symmetry.space_group_name_H-M   'P 1'
#
loop_
_entity.id
_entity.type
_entity.pdbx_description
1 polymer ?
#
loop_
_entity_poly.entity_id
_entity_poly.type
_entity_poly.pdbx_seq_one_letter_code
_entity_poly.pdbx_strand_id
1 'polypeptide(L)'
;MFRPRVLTVLLALASASAFAQPNFNRPPSLDSTPRPAAQPADVSSPDAIIKAVYDVISGPAGQKRDWDRMRSLFVPNARLMPAVPRPGGAGTGVIVLSVDDYIGRSGPQLEANGFFEREIKRVSETYGAVTHIFSTYESRRLASDEKPFTRGINSFQLLKDGDRWWIVSIYWQGENATTPIPAKYLP
;
A
#
# COMPACT_ATOMS: atom_id res chain seq x y z
N MET A 1 -19.37 -21.26 77.58
CA MET A 1 -18.12 -21.66 76.88
C MET A 1 -18.21 -21.24 75.43
N PHE A 2 -17.84 -19.97 75.16
CA PHE A 2 -17.89 -19.40 73.76
C PHE A 2 -16.53 -19.54 73.09
N ARG A 3 -16.50 -20.21 71.96
CA ARG A 3 -15.28 -20.28 71.06
C ARG A 3 -15.32 -19.16 70.03
N PRO A 4 -14.28 -18.33 69.90
CA PRO A 4 -14.23 -17.35 68.84
C PRO A 4 -13.90 -18.02 67.46
N ARG A 5 -14.68 -17.68 66.47
CA ARG A 5 -14.40 -18.01 65.07
C ARG A 5 -13.38 -17.01 64.49
N VAL A 6 -12.21 -17.52 64.17
CA VAL A 6 -11.19 -16.74 63.41
C VAL A 6 -11.64 -16.69 61.97
N LEU A 7 -11.93 -15.47 61.46
CA LEU A 7 -12.25 -15.21 60.07
C LEU A 7 -10.94 -14.92 59.34
N THR A 8 -10.48 -15.91 58.56
CA THR A 8 -9.28 -15.76 57.71
C THR A 8 -9.71 -14.99 56.44
N VAL A 9 -9.29 -13.72 56.34
CA VAL A 9 -9.45 -12.91 55.11
C VAL A 9 -8.33 -13.28 54.16
N LEU A 10 -8.67 -13.99 53.09
CA LEU A 10 -7.75 -14.22 51.94
C LEU A 10 -7.68 -12.92 51.11
N LEU A 11 -6.53 -12.23 51.16
CA LEU A 11 -6.20 -11.12 50.28
C LEU A 11 -5.80 -11.69 48.95
N ALA A 12 -6.67 -11.63 47.94
CA ALA A 12 -6.34 -11.96 46.55
C ALA A 12 -5.49 -10.81 45.96
N LEU A 13 -4.20 -11.03 45.82
CA LEU A 13 -3.31 -10.15 45.06
C LEU A 13 -3.65 -10.28 43.55
N ALA A 14 -4.42 -9.34 43.05
CA ALA A 14 -4.61 -9.17 41.61
C ALA A 14 -3.31 -8.65 40.99
N SER A 15 -2.59 -9.52 40.31
CA SER A 15 -1.44 -9.15 39.47
C SER A 15 -1.94 -8.34 38.27
N ALA A 16 -1.88 -7.02 38.38
CA ALA A 16 -2.10 -6.14 37.23
C ALA A 16 -0.94 -6.34 36.24
N SER A 17 -1.21 -7.05 35.13
CA SER A 17 -0.30 -7.09 34.01
C SER A 17 -0.17 -5.67 33.44
N ALA A 18 0.95 -5.01 33.74
CA ALA A 18 1.28 -3.72 33.16
C ALA A 18 1.52 -3.93 31.65
N PHE A 19 0.51 -3.67 30.82
CA PHE A 19 0.72 -3.49 29.40
C PHE A 19 1.67 -2.30 29.24
N ALA A 20 2.86 -2.56 28.67
CA ALA A 20 3.80 -1.51 28.35
C ALA A 20 3.11 -0.51 27.43
N GLN A 21 2.97 0.73 27.88
CA GLN A 21 2.41 1.82 27.08
C GLN A 21 3.30 2.02 25.85
N PRO A 22 2.72 2.18 24.63
CA PRO A 22 3.51 2.49 23.45
C PRO A 22 4.31 3.76 23.72
N ASN A 23 5.63 3.66 23.55
CA ASN A 23 6.51 4.81 23.71
C ASN A 23 6.43 5.67 22.44
N PHE A 24 5.51 6.62 22.40
CA PHE A 24 5.33 7.56 21.29
C PHE A 24 6.53 8.49 21.05
N ASN A 25 7.49 8.57 21.99
CA ASN A 25 8.70 9.36 21.87
C ASN A 25 9.86 8.59 21.20
N ARG A 26 9.71 7.28 20.98
CA ARG A 26 10.67 6.53 20.19
C ARG A 26 10.26 6.67 18.72
N PRO A 27 11.05 7.37 17.87
CA PRO A 27 10.77 7.35 16.45
C PRO A 27 10.75 5.89 16.00
N PRO A 28 9.78 5.49 15.14
CA PRO A 28 9.81 4.16 14.56
C PRO A 28 11.20 3.96 13.97
N SER A 29 11.76 2.77 14.15
CA SER A 29 13.01 2.41 13.46
C SER A 29 12.73 2.53 11.98
N LEU A 30 13.15 3.63 11.38
CA LEU A 30 13.09 3.80 9.94
C LEU A 30 13.91 2.66 9.34
N ASP A 31 13.33 1.97 8.38
CA ASP A 31 14.08 1.03 7.56
C ASP A 31 15.28 1.80 7.00
N SER A 32 16.46 1.50 7.52
CA SER A 32 17.72 2.14 7.12
C SER A 32 18.28 1.53 5.84
N THR A 33 17.55 0.62 5.19
CA THR A 33 17.99 0.03 3.92
C THR A 33 18.15 1.13 2.88
N PRO A 34 19.36 1.33 2.34
CA PRO A 34 19.59 2.34 1.32
C PRO A 34 18.65 2.10 0.13
N ARG A 35 17.92 3.13 -0.27
CA ARG A 35 17.11 3.08 -1.49
C ARG A 35 17.99 3.39 -2.70
N PRO A 36 17.78 2.71 -3.84
CA PRO A 36 18.42 3.13 -5.10
C PRO A 36 18.10 4.60 -5.40
N ALA A 37 19.03 5.30 -6.02
CA ALA A 37 18.80 6.67 -6.45
C ALA A 37 17.68 6.70 -7.49
N ALA A 38 16.69 7.57 -7.29
CA ALA A 38 15.63 7.76 -8.28
C ALA A 38 16.13 8.58 -9.47
N GLN A 39 15.59 8.32 -10.66
CA GLN A 39 15.76 9.22 -11.78
C GLN A 39 15.01 10.53 -11.47
N PRO A 40 15.63 11.71 -11.61
CA PRO A 40 14.97 12.99 -11.31
C PRO A 40 13.63 13.16 -12.05
N ALA A 41 13.55 12.70 -13.28
CA ALA A 41 12.35 12.76 -14.11
C ALA A 41 11.17 11.96 -13.50
N ASP A 42 11.44 10.86 -12.80
CA ASP A 42 10.41 10.01 -12.20
C ASP A 42 9.79 10.62 -10.92
N VAL A 43 10.48 11.55 -10.28
CA VAL A 43 10.09 12.06 -8.95
C VAL A 43 9.89 13.58 -8.91
N SER A 44 9.89 14.24 -10.05
CA SER A 44 9.81 15.70 -10.18
C SER A 44 8.42 16.28 -9.86
N SER A 45 7.36 15.49 -10.01
CA SER A 45 5.97 15.90 -9.76
C SER A 45 5.08 14.72 -9.36
N PRO A 46 3.87 14.98 -8.82
CA PRO A 46 2.88 13.93 -8.62
C PRO A 46 2.56 13.16 -9.89
N ASP A 47 2.48 13.83 -11.04
CA ASP A 47 2.22 13.18 -12.32
C ASP A 47 3.36 12.26 -12.73
N ALA A 48 4.60 12.73 -12.55
CA ALA A 48 5.79 11.96 -12.90
C ALA A 48 5.89 10.68 -12.04
N ILE A 49 5.70 10.77 -10.73
CA ILE A 49 5.87 9.60 -9.85
C ILE A 49 4.73 8.59 -10.02
N ILE A 50 3.48 9.03 -10.25
CA ILE A 50 2.37 8.14 -10.56
C ILE A 50 2.61 7.43 -11.90
N LYS A 51 3.04 8.18 -12.92
CA LYS A 51 3.40 7.58 -14.20
C LYS A 51 4.53 6.56 -14.04
N ALA A 52 5.57 6.89 -13.29
CA ALA A 52 6.72 6.01 -13.09
C ALA A 52 6.34 4.69 -12.42
N VAL A 53 5.43 4.71 -11.41
CA VAL A 53 5.00 3.47 -10.77
C VAL A 53 4.16 2.59 -11.70
N TYR A 54 3.30 3.16 -12.54
CA TYR A 54 2.57 2.39 -13.56
C TYR A 54 3.50 1.84 -14.64
N ASP A 55 4.47 2.65 -15.09
CA ASP A 55 5.44 2.22 -16.12
C ASP A 55 6.29 1.04 -15.63
N VAL A 56 6.80 1.11 -14.38
CA VAL A 56 7.76 0.12 -13.87
C VAL A 56 7.17 -1.27 -13.68
N ILE A 57 5.87 -1.38 -13.41
CA ILE A 57 5.17 -2.67 -13.29
C ILE A 57 4.67 -3.19 -14.65
N SER A 58 4.65 -2.34 -15.66
CA SER A 58 4.13 -2.64 -17.00
C SER A 58 5.19 -3.21 -17.93
N GLY A 59 4.79 -4.13 -18.81
CA GLY A 59 5.63 -4.69 -19.86
C GLY A 59 5.13 -6.05 -20.36
N PRO A 60 5.66 -6.53 -21.50
CA PRO A 60 5.26 -7.79 -22.10
C PRO A 60 5.69 -9.00 -21.26
N ALA A 61 5.10 -10.14 -21.57
CA ALA A 61 5.51 -11.42 -21.02
C ALA A 61 6.98 -11.71 -21.34
N GLY A 62 7.71 -12.30 -20.36
CA GLY A 62 9.12 -12.62 -20.47
C GLY A 62 10.06 -11.44 -20.18
N GLN A 63 9.59 -10.21 -20.14
CA GLN A 63 10.42 -9.05 -19.84
C GLN A 63 10.58 -8.86 -18.32
N LYS A 64 11.82 -8.74 -17.88
CA LYS A 64 12.16 -8.32 -16.51
C LYS A 64 11.74 -6.88 -16.26
N ARG A 65 11.31 -6.61 -15.04
CA ARG A 65 10.96 -5.26 -14.56
C ARG A 65 12.16 -4.64 -13.84
N ASP A 66 12.25 -3.32 -13.89
CA ASP A 66 13.25 -2.57 -13.13
C ASP A 66 12.79 -2.37 -11.68
N TRP A 67 13.01 -3.40 -10.86
CA TRP A 67 12.58 -3.37 -9.46
C TRP A 67 13.38 -2.38 -8.61
N ASP A 68 14.60 -2.02 -9.00
CA ASP A 68 15.36 -0.98 -8.32
C ASP A 68 14.77 0.40 -8.61
N ARG A 69 14.34 0.66 -9.85
CA ARG A 69 13.55 1.84 -10.18
C ARG A 69 12.25 1.89 -9.34
N MET A 70 11.56 0.77 -9.19
CA MET A 70 10.39 0.72 -8.30
C MET A 70 10.74 1.11 -6.87
N ARG A 71 11.76 0.48 -6.27
CA ARG A 71 12.20 0.77 -4.89
C ARG A 71 12.53 2.26 -4.70
N SER A 72 13.11 2.89 -5.71
CA SER A 72 13.52 4.29 -5.66
C SER A 72 12.37 5.29 -5.54
N LEU A 73 11.13 4.89 -5.89
CA LEU A 73 9.94 5.74 -5.82
C LEU A 73 9.34 5.83 -4.41
N PHE A 74 9.68 4.91 -3.51
CA PHE A 74 9.02 4.74 -2.22
C PHE A 74 9.90 5.21 -1.05
N VAL A 75 9.27 5.82 -0.05
CA VAL A 75 9.96 6.05 1.24
C VAL A 75 10.35 4.71 1.89
N PRO A 76 11.38 4.68 2.76
CA PRO A 76 11.59 3.54 3.65
C PRO A 76 10.30 3.18 4.41
N ASN A 77 10.04 1.88 4.57
CA ASN A 77 8.82 1.37 5.23
C ASN A 77 7.49 1.72 4.56
N ALA A 78 7.48 2.15 3.30
CA ALA A 78 6.24 2.29 2.53
C ALA A 78 5.42 1.00 2.54
N ARG A 79 4.10 1.14 2.37
CA ARG A 79 3.18 0.01 2.37
C ARG A 79 2.36 -0.05 1.09
N LEU A 80 2.23 -1.27 0.58
CA LEU A 80 1.37 -1.61 -0.55
C LEU A 80 0.26 -2.53 -0.02
N MET A 81 -0.99 -2.12 -0.17
CA MET A 81 -2.10 -2.71 0.59
C MET A 81 -3.29 -3.04 -0.33
N PRO A 82 -3.38 -4.25 -0.92
CA PRO A 82 -4.60 -4.67 -1.59
C PRO A 82 -5.73 -4.94 -0.59
N ALA A 83 -6.91 -4.41 -0.89
CA ALA A 83 -8.16 -4.86 -0.29
C ALA A 83 -8.62 -6.13 -1.00
N VAL A 84 -8.82 -7.20 -0.25
CA VAL A 84 -9.15 -8.52 -0.80
C VAL A 84 -10.35 -9.13 -0.08
N PRO A 85 -11.20 -9.92 -0.76
CA PRO A 85 -12.24 -10.68 -0.09
C PRO A 85 -11.64 -11.61 0.97
N ARG A 86 -12.28 -11.67 2.14
CA ARG A 86 -11.89 -12.66 3.15
C ARG A 86 -12.33 -14.06 2.72
N PRO A 87 -11.58 -15.10 3.11
CA PRO A 87 -12.02 -16.48 2.91
C PRO A 87 -13.42 -16.68 3.48
N GLY A 88 -14.26 -17.44 2.77
CA GLY A 88 -15.66 -17.69 3.17
C GLY A 88 -16.65 -16.54 2.91
N GLY A 89 -16.24 -15.46 2.23
CA GLY A 89 -17.15 -14.37 1.83
C GLY A 89 -17.55 -13.41 2.96
N ALA A 90 -16.93 -13.49 4.13
CA ALA A 90 -17.24 -12.67 5.31
C ALA A 90 -16.61 -11.25 5.24
N GLY A 91 -16.86 -10.51 4.15
CA GLY A 91 -16.42 -9.12 4.00
C GLY A 91 -15.03 -8.99 3.36
N THR A 92 -14.44 -7.80 3.52
CA THR A 92 -13.15 -7.42 2.92
C THR A 92 -12.06 -7.35 3.99
N GLY A 93 -10.88 -7.85 3.68
CA GLY A 93 -9.66 -7.71 4.47
C GLY A 93 -8.62 -6.88 3.73
N VAL A 94 -7.49 -6.65 4.37
CA VAL A 94 -6.33 -5.99 3.77
C VAL A 94 -5.10 -6.88 3.96
N ILE A 95 -4.27 -6.97 2.92
CA ILE A 95 -2.92 -7.55 3.02
C ILE A 95 -1.96 -6.37 3.09
N VAL A 96 -1.07 -6.35 4.09
CA VAL A 96 -0.07 -5.28 4.25
C VAL A 96 1.27 -5.81 3.77
N LEU A 97 1.82 -5.19 2.73
CA LEU A 97 3.07 -5.59 2.09
C LEU A 97 4.10 -4.46 2.20
N SER A 98 5.36 -4.81 2.39
CA SER A 98 6.47 -3.93 2.02
C SER A 98 6.59 -3.86 0.48
N VAL A 99 7.43 -2.95 -0.02
CA VAL A 99 7.75 -2.90 -1.46
C VAL A 99 8.37 -4.21 -1.92
N ASP A 100 9.27 -4.79 -1.12
CA ASP A 100 9.94 -6.05 -1.45
C ASP A 100 9.01 -7.27 -1.36
N ASP A 101 8.06 -7.29 -0.42
CA ASP A 101 7.00 -8.30 -0.40
C ASP A 101 6.13 -8.25 -1.65
N TYR A 102 5.77 -7.05 -2.11
CA TYR A 102 5.02 -6.88 -3.36
C TYR A 102 5.81 -7.39 -4.56
N ILE A 103 7.08 -7.00 -4.67
CA ILE A 103 7.98 -7.45 -5.75
C ILE A 103 8.08 -8.98 -5.74
N GLY A 104 8.34 -9.58 -4.56
CA GLY A 104 8.48 -11.03 -4.44
C GLY A 104 7.21 -11.82 -4.79
N ARG A 105 6.04 -11.28 -4.43
CA ARG A 105 4.74 -11.96 -4.68
C ARG A 105 4.19 -11.72 -6.08
N SER A 106 4.24 -10.47 -6.54
CA SER A 106 3.60 -10.07 -7.81
C SER A 106 4.56 -10.11 -8.98
N GLY A 107 5.84 -9.80 -8.76
CA GLY A 107 6.85 -9.67 -9.81
C GLY A 107 6.94 -10.89 -10.74
N PRO A 108 7.06 -12.12 -10.24
CA PRO A 108 7.12 -13.30 -11.09
C PRO A 108 5.92 -13.45 -12.03
N GLN A 109 4.71 -13.12 -11.55
CA GLN A 109 3.48 -13.21 -12.35
C GLN A 109 3.38 -12.08 -13.39
N LEU A 110 3.77 -10.86 -13.01
CA LEU A 110 3.81 -9.72 -13.93
C LEU A 110 4.78 -9.95 -15.09
N GLU A 111 5.95 -10.53 -14.78
CA GLU A 111 6.96 -10.86 -15.78
C GLU A 111 6.54 -12.04 -16.67
N ALA A 112 5.97 -13.10 -16.09
CA ALA A 112 5.61 -14.30 -16.84
C ALA A 112 4.42 -14.10 -17.79
N ASN A 113 3.39 -13.33 -17.35
CA ASN A 113 2.12 -13.26 -18.08
C ASN A 113 1.93 -11.97 -18.89
N GLY A 114 2.85 -11.01 -18.80
CA GLY A 114 2.65 -9.67 -19.29
C GLY A 114 1.61 -8.91 -18.45
N PHE A 115 1.84 -7.62 -18.29
CA PHE A 115 0.97 -6.74 -17.52
C PHE A 115 1.18 -5.30 -17.97
N PHE A 116 0.11 -4.60 -18.30
CA PHE A 116 0.12 -3.20 -18.67
C PHE A 116 -0.96 -2.49 -17.88
N GLU A 117 -0.56 -1.59 -17.01
CA GLU A 117 -1.48 -0.80 -16.20
C GLU A 117 -1.30 0.68 -16.49
N ARG A 118 -2.41 1.39 -16.60
CA ARG A 118 -2.41 2.84 -16.77
C ARG A 118 -3.50 3.50 -15.96
N GLU A 119 -3.25 4.73 -15.57
CA GLU A 119 -4.26 5.62 -15.04
C GLU A 119 -5.22 6.09 -16.14
N ILE A 120 -6.51 6.10 -15.83
CA ILE A 120 -7.56 6.61 -16.73
C ILE A 120 -8.30 7.82 -16.17
N LYS A 121 -8.25 8.04 -14.86
CA LYS A 121 -8.86 9.18 -14.17
C LYS A 121 -8.16 9.42 -12.85
N ARG A 122 -8.14 10.69 -12.42
CA ARG A 122 -7.52 11.07 -11.14
C ARG A 122 -8.35 12.11 -10.40
N VAL A 123 -8.41 11.97 -9.08
CA VAL A 123 -8.79 13.02 -8.14
C VAL A 123 -7.62 13.21 -7.19
N SER A 124 -7.20 14.46 -6.98
CA SER A 124 -6.05 14.80 -6.15
C SER A 124 -6.40 15.88 -5.15
N GLU A 125 -5.89 15.74 -3.94
CA GLU A 125 -6.01 16.73 -2.86
C GLU A 125 -4.64 16.95 -2.25
N THR A 126 -4.24 18.21 -2.09
CA THR A 126 -2.90 18.56 -1.59
C THR A 126 -2.99 19.56 -0.46
N TYR A 127 -2.23 19.30 0.60
CA TYR A 127 -2.00 20.25 1.68
C TYR A 127 -0.52 20.21 2.09
N GLY A 128 0.21 21.29 1.83
CA GLY A 128 1.64 21.37 2.12
C GLY A 128 2.43 20.25 1.45
N ALA A 129 3.14 19.44 2.23
CA ALA A 129 3.93 18.31 1.74
C ALA A 129 3.12 17.04 1.50
N VAL A 130 1.84 17.01 1.85
CA VAL A 130 0.98 15.82 1.75
C VAL A 130 0.09 15.93 0.53
N THR A 131 0.10 14.90 -0.32
CA THR A 131 -0.84 14.77 -1.44
C THR A 131 -1.51 13.40 -1.40
N HIS A 132 -2.83 13.40 -1.42
CA HIS A 132 -3.66 12.23 -1.66
C HIS A 132 -4.08 12.17 -3.12
N ILE A 133 -3.92 11.02 -3.75
CA ILE A 133 -4.35 10.77 -5.12
C ILE A 133 -5.24 9.54 -5.17
N PHE A 134 -6.45 9.70 -5.68
CA PHE A 134 -7.37 8.62 -5.96
C PHE A 134 -7.35 8.36 -7.47
N SER A 135 -6.55 7.37 -7.88
CA SER A 135 -6.19 7.09 -9.27
C SER A 135 -6.97 5.87 -9.75
N THR A 136 -7.89 6.06 -10.69
CA THR A 136 -8.56 4.95 -11.35
C THR A 136 -7.65 4.37 -12.41
N TYR A 137 -7.45 3.07 -12.36
CA TYR A 137 -6.59 2.33 -13.28
C TYR A 137 -7.34 1.29 -14.09
N GLU A 138 -6.75 0.89 -15.17
CA GLU A 138 -7.12 -0.29 -15.93
C GLU A 138 -5.88 -1.10 -16.30
N SER A 139 -6.02 -2.43 -16.31
CA SER A 139 -4.91 -3.34 -16.58
C SER A 139 -5.24 -4.29 -17.73
N ARG A 140 -4.23 -4.55 -18.58
CA ARG A 140 -4.27 -5.41 -19.76
C ARG A 140 -3.15 -6.43 -19.73
N ARG A 141 -3.31 -7.55 -20.45
CA ARG A 141 -2.23 -8.53 -20.65
C ARG A 141 -1.28 -8.11 -21.76
N LEU A 142 -1.84 -7.56 -22.84
CA LEU A 142 -1.09 -6.98 -23.96
C LEU A 142 -1.44 -5.49 -24.05
N ALA A 143 -0.48 -4.67 -24.45
CA ALA A 143 -0.73 -3.24 -24.66
C ALA A 143 -1.82 -2.99 -25.73
N SER A 144 -1.99 -3.93 -26.66
CA SER A 144 -2.96 -3.89 -27.77
C SER A 144 -4.35 -4.40 -27.40
N ASP A 145 -4.57 -4.96 -26.19
CA ASP A 145 -5.88 -5.46 -25.81
C ASP A 145 -6.89 -4.31 -25.83
N GLU A 146 -8.02 -4.50 -26.50
CA GLU A 146 -9.08 -3.49 -26.57
C GLU A 146 -9.75 -3.27 -25.20
N LYS A 147 -9.92 -4.35 -24.44
CA LYS A 147 -10.60 -4.31 -23.14
C LYS A 147 -9.63 -4.66 -22.00
N PRO A 148 -9.68 -3.93 -20.89
CA PRO A 148 -8.94 -4.32 -19.70
C PRO A 148 -9.51 -5.62 -19.13
N PHE A 149 -8.66 -6.45 -18.53
CA PHE A 149 -9.12 -7.61 -17.77
C PHE A 149 -9.51 -7.23 -16.33
N THR A 150 -9.03 -6.09 -15.84
CA THR A 150 -9.41 -5.54 -14.54
C THR A 150 -9.30 -4.02 -14.54
N ARG A 151 -10.10 -3.39 -13.70
CA ARG A 151 -10.03 -1.98 -13.31
C ARG A 151 -10.09 -1.87 -11.80
N GLY A 152 -9.74 -0.73 -11.27
CA GLY A 152 -9.84 -0.45 -9.85
C GLY A 152 -9.43 0.97 -9.53
N ILE A 153 -9.28 1.23 -8.24
CA ILE A 153 -8.80 2.53 -7.76
C ILE A 153 -7.63 2.30 -6.82
N ASN A 154 -6.52 2.98 -7.12
CA ASN A 154 -5.37 3.14 -6.26
C ASN A 154 -5.49 4.43 -5.44
N SER A 155 -5.44 4.32 -4.12
CA SER A 155 -5.30 5.45 -3.20
C SER A 155 -3.82 5.61 -2.87
N PHE A 156 -3.19 6.64 -3.44
CA PHE A 156 -1.80 6.98 -3.17
C PHE A 156 -1.71 8.02 -2.06
N GLN A 157 -0.74 7.86 -1.17
CA GLN A 157 -0.27 8.92 -0.29
C GLN A 157 1.13 9.32 -0.73
N LEU A 158 1.29 10.59 -1.07
CA LEU A 158 2.56 11.15 -1.53
C LEU A 158 3.12 12.15 -0.52
N LEU A 159 4.44 12.22 -0.44
CA LEU A 159 5.21 13.17 0.33
C LEU A 159 6.05 14.03 -0.63
N LYS A 160 5.96 15.37 -0.49
CA LYS A 160 6.93 16.31 -1.08
C LYS A 160 8.07 16.52 -0.09
N ASP A 161 9.29 16.16 -0.49
CA ASP A 161 10.50 16.35 0.31
C ASP A 161 11.57 17.05 -0.53
N GLY A 162 11.84 18.30 -0.23
CA GLY A 162 12.71 19.14 -1.04
C GLY A 162 12.25 19.19 -2.49
N ASP A 163 13.11 18.77 -3.42
CA ASP A 163 12.84 18.82 -4.85
C ASP A 163 12.22 17.55 -5.43
N ARG A 164 11.92 16.54 -4.57
CA ARG A 164 11.38 15.29 -5.04
C ARG A 164 10.06 14.90 -4.38
N TRP A 165 9.34 14.01 -5.04
CA TRP A 165 8.18 13.32 -4.53
C TRP A 165 8.52 11.88 -4.14
N TRP A 166 7.78 11.36 -3.14
CA TRP A 166 7.88 10.00 -2.64
C TRP A 166 6.49 9.39 -2.52
N ILE A 167 6.39 8.07 -2.74
CA ILE A 167 5.20 7.30 -2.40
C ILE A 167 5.35 6.79 -0.95
N VAL A 168 4.39 7.15 -0.10
CA VAL A 168 4.31 6.70 1.29
C VAL A 168 3.52 5.40 1.38
N SER A 169 2.41 5.32 0.65
CA SER A 169 1.61 4.10 0.58
C SER A 169 0.75 4.07 -0.67
N ILE A 170 0.38 2.85 -1.08
CA ILE A 170 -0.65 2.58 -2.08
C ILE A 170 -1.65 1.61 -1.45
N TYR A 171 -2.91 2.01 -1.35
CA TYR A 171 -4.01 1.17 -0.94
C TYR A 171 -5.00 1.04 -2.08
N TRP A 172 -5.38 -0.17 -2.47
CA TRP A 172 -6.23 -0.32 -3.65
C TRP A 172 -7.26 -1.41 -3.54
N GLN A 173 -8.29 -1.27 -4.36
CA GLN A 173 -9.31 -2.28 -4.57
C GLN A 173 -9.63 -2.41 -6.06
N GLY A 174 -9.68 -3.64 -6.53
CA GLY A 174 -10.20 -3.96 -7.86
C GLY A 174 -11.73 -3.84 -7.91
N GLU A 175 -12.24 -3.40 -9.05
CA GLU A 175 -13.66 -3.40 -9.35
C GLU A 175 -14.20 -4.84 -9.42
N ASN A 176 -15.43 -5.03 -8.96
CA ASN A 176 -16.16 -6.28 -9.10
C ASN A 176 -17.67 -6.00 -9.21
N ALA A 177 -18.47 -7.05 -9.43
CA ALA A 177 -19.90 -6.92 -9.64
C ALA A 177 -20.67 -6.25 -8.48
N THR A 178 -20.17 -6.36 -7.26
CA THR A 178 -20.78 -5.76 -6.06
C THR A 178 -20.17 -4.41 -5.68
N THR A 179 -19.04 -4.03 -6.30
CA THR A 179 -18.33 -2.79 -6.03
C THR A 179 -17.88 -2.17 -7.36
N PRO A 180 -18.84 -1.65 -8.18
CA PRO A 180 -18.50 -0.97 -9.42
C PRO A 180 -17.85 0.38 -9.12
N ILE A 181 -16.98 0.83 -10.03
CA ILE A 181 -16.36 2.16 -9.91
C ILE A 181 -17.44 3.24 -10.11
N PRO A 182 -17.64 4.17 -9.14
CA PRO A 182 -18.61 5.25 -9.30
C PRO A 182 -18.27 6.16 -10.49
N ALA A 183 -19.30 6.64 -11.21
CA ALA A 183 -19.14 7.43 -12.44
C ALA A 183 -18.23 8.66 -12.27
N LYS A 184 -18.21 9.29 -11.09
CA LYS A 184 -17.33 10.43 -10.80
C LYS A 184 -15.83 10.11 -10.88
N TYR A 185 -15.45 8.83 -10.86
CA TYR A 185 -14.07 8.35 -10.97
C TYR A 185 -13.77 7.71 -12.34
N LEU A 186 -14.70 7.77 -13.28
CA LEU A 186 -14.51 7.32 -14.65
C LEU A 186 -14.28 8.54 -15.57
N PRO A 187 -13.57 8.36 -16.73
CA PRO A 187 -13.43 9.41 -17.74
C PRO A 187 -14.73 10.02 -18.19
#